data_fda65b74849aab49f75b6f3d0e490e67
#
_entry.id   fda65b74849aab49f75b6f3d0e490e67
#
_cell.length_a   1.000
_cell.length_b   1.000
_cell.length_c   1.000
_cell.angle_alpha   90.00
_cell.angle_beta   90.00
_cell.angle_gamma   90.00
#
_symmetry.space_group_name_H-M   'P 1'
#
loop_
_entity.id
_entity.type
_entity.pdbx_description
1 polymer ?
#
loop_
_entity_poly.entity_id
_entity_poly.type
_entity_poly.pdbx_seq_one_letter_code
_entity_poly.pdbx_strand_id
1 'polypeptide(L)'
;MCIMRKIILSALVGTCLFSSFTTVVDASWLSKAWGRLENSLDTVNTDAPPSVDRKNYNVGHLLPKEDMKIAGVPLGATFPEIKASLGNPQYETNDTLQYGGIKYHRDIYLYRDYRVDRIIVTNRDATTARGIAVGDTLKQVIAAYGQPDFIYKDYYFYGYQKAGSDYINGIYFTHDGKRVTRISITS
;
A
#
# COMPACT_ATOMS: atom_id res chain seq x y z
N MET A 1 -37.86 -50.92 -38.79
CA MET A 1 -36.48 -51.45 -38.91
C MET A 1 -35.52 -50.31 -38.90
N CYS A 2 -34.99 -50.00 -37.72
CA CYS A 2 -34.26 -48.80 -37.45
C CYS A 2 -32.82 -49.19 -37.16
N ILE A 3 -31.87 -48.70 -37.98
CA ILE A 3 -30.45 -48.98 -37.84
C ILE A 3 -29.80 -47.81 -37.11
N MET A 4 -29.47 -48.01 -35.82
CA MET A 4 -28.67 -47.13 -35.05
C MET A 4 -27.21 -47.18 -35.51
N ARG A 5 -26.71 -46.10 -36.07
CA ARG A 5 -25.25 -45.89 -36.28
C ARG A 5 -24.63 -45.30 -35.03
N LYS A 6 -23.79 -46.09 -34.37
CA LYS A 6 -22.89 -45.62 -33.31
C LYS A 6 -21.75 -44.80 -33.93
N ILE A 7 -21.67 -43.54 -33.56
CA ILE A 7 -20.51 -42.69 -33.85
C ILE A 7 -19.52 -42.88 -32.70
N ILE A 8 -18.39 -43.50 -33.01
CA ILE A 8 -17.25 -43.59 -32.07
C ILE A 8 -16.47 -42.31 -32.20
N LEU A 9 -16.52 -41.50 -31.15
CA LEU A 9 -15.68 -40.32 -31.02
C LEU A 9 -14.36 -40.74 -30.40
N SER A 10 -13.32 -40.84 -31.20
CA SER A 10 -11.95 -41.08 -30.75
C SER A 10 -11.40 -39.77 -30.19
N ALA A 11 -11.28 -39.68 -28.85
CA ALA A 11 -10.58 -38.61 -28.17
C ALA A 11 -9.08 -38.79 -28.35
N LEU A 12 -8.47 -37.95 -29.15
CA LEU A 12 -7.01 -37.75 -29.20
C LEU A 12 -6.58 -37.06 -27.93
N VAL A 13 -6.03 -37.82 -26.99
CA VAL A 13 -5.34 -37.29 -25.82
C VAL A 13 -3.99 -36.77 -26.29
N GLY A 14 -3.93 -35.49 -26.59
CA GLY A 14 -2.68 -34.76 -26.76
C GLY A 14 -1.98 -34.60 -25.39
N THR A 15 -1.00 -35.46 -25.12
CA THR A 15 -0.10 -35.29 -24.01
C THR A 15 0.81 -34.08 -24.27
N CYS A 16 0.37 -32.91 -23.84
CA CYS A 16 1.29 -31.78 -23.66
C CYS A 16 2.24 -32.11 -22.51
N LEU A 17 3.46 -32.49 -22.84
CA LEU A 17 4.57 -32.54 -21.92
C LEU A 17 4.90 -31.10 -21.51
N PHE A 18 4.21 -30.60 -20.49
CA PHE A 18 4.72 -29.49 -19.70
C PHE A 18 5.93 -30.02 -18.94
N SER A 19 7.11 -29.77 -19.47
CA SER A 19 8.33 -29.81 -18.69
C SER A 19 8.23 -28.72 -17.64
N SER A 20 7.65 -29.07 -16.49
CA SER A 20 7.67 -28.26 -15.27
C SER A 20 9.14 -28.11 -14.87
N PHE A 21 9.78 -27.06 -15.32
CA PHE A 21 10.95 -26.54 -14.62
C PHE A 21 10.43 -25.99 -13.29
N THR A 22 10.20 -26.88 -12.33
CA THR A 22 10.20 -26.50 -10.92
C THR A 22 11.62 -26.10 -10.59
N THR A 23 11.97 -24.85 -10.86
CA THR A 23 13.04 -24.24 -10.09
C THR A 23 12.55 -24.27 -8.66
N VAL A 24 13.00 -25.23 -7.89
CA VAL A 24 12.89 -25.21 -6.43
C VAL A 24 13.71 -23.99 -6.03
N VAL A 25 13.04 -22.83 -5.99
CA VAL A 25 13.62 -21.66 -5.36
C VAL A 25 13.77 -22.08 -3.92
N ASP A 26 15.01 -22.30 -3.52
CA ASP A 26 15.33 -22.65 -2.14
C ASP A 26 14.77 -21.56 -1.22
N ALA A 27 13.58 -21.82 -0.65
CA ALA A 27 12.90 -20.89 0.23
C ALA A 27 13.64 -20.68 1.56
N SER A 28 14.78 -21.37 1.74
CA SER A 28 15.57 -21.29 2.97
C SER A 28 16.15 -19.90 3.20
N TRP A 29 16.51 -19.18 2.13
CA TRP A 29 16.98 -17.80 2.26
C TRP A 29 15.84 -16.83 2.64
N LEU A 30 14.60 -17.08 2.13
CA LEU A 30 13.41 -16.34 2.53
C LEU A 30 13.09 -16.58 4.00
N SER A 31 13.09 -17.83 4.47
CA SER A 31 12.85 -18.14 5.88
C SER A 31 13.92 -17.55 6.80
N LYS A 32 15.19 -17.55 6.36
CA LYS A 32 16.29 -16.90 7.10
C LYS A 32 16.19 -15.37 7.06
N ALA A 33 15.75 -14.80 5.95
CA ALA A 33 15.47 -13.35 5.86
C ALA A 33 14.28 -12.97 6.74
N TRP A 34 13.21 -13.76 6.74
CA TRP A 34 12.04 -13.58 7.61
C TRP A 34 12.39 -13.75 9.09
N GLY A 35 13.16 -14.76 9.47
CA GLY A 35 13.61 -14.96 10.84
C GLY A 35 14.49 -13.83 11.35
N ARG A 36 15.35 -13.23 10.51
CA ARG A 36 16.08 -12.01 10.86
C ARG A 36 15.19 -10.79 11.01
N LEU A 37 14.13 -10.68 10.19
CA LEU A 37 13.14 -9.60 10.29
C LEU A 37 12.27 -9.75 11.53
N GLU A 38 11.79 -10.97 11.83
CA GLU A 38 11.03 -11.25 13.06
C GLU A 38 11.88 -10.92 14.30
N ASN A 39 13.14 -11.37 14.34
CA ASN A 39 14.05 -11.05 15.43
C ASN A 39 14.37 -9.54 15.51
N SER A 40 14.43 -8.83 14.38
CA SER A 40 14.59 -7.38 14.37
C SER A 40 13.34 -6.63 14.84
N LEU A 41 12.16 -7.20 14.59
CA LEU A 41 10.88 -6.64 15.05
C LEU A 41 10.66 -6.93 16.54
N ASP A 42 11.09 -8.10 17.02
CA ASP A 42 11.01 -8.47 18.45
C ASP A 42 12.08 -7.75 19.30
N THR A 43 13.20 -7.34 18.68
CA THR A 43 14.28 -6.58 19.32
C THR A 43 14.21 -5.08 19.07
N VAL A 44 13.14 -4.56 18.46
CA VAL A 44 12.87 -3.12 18.52
C VAL A 44 12.61 -2.78 19.97
N ASN A 45 13.73 -2.56 20.64
CA ASN A 45 13.80 -2.05 22.00
C ASN A 45 12.85 -0.86 22.08
N THR A 46 11.98 -0.87 23.08
CA THR A 46 10.97 0.19 23.31
C THR A 46 11.58 1.54 23.66
N ASP A 47 12.90 1.62 23.75
CA ASP A 47 13.65 2.84 23.88
C ASP A 47 13.71 3.52 22.51
N ALA A 48 13.41 4.80 22.49
CA ALA A 48 13.19 5.67 21.35
C ALA A 48 14.04 5.26 20.13
N PRO A 49 13.44 5.22 18.91
CA PRO A 49 14.20 4.93 17.70
C PRO A 49 15.42 5.85 17.67
N PRO A 50 16.58 5.38 17.16
CA PRO A 50 17.73 6.25 17.06
C PRO A 50 17.25 7.53 16.41
N SER A 51 17.47 8.65 17.10
CA SER A 51 17.10 9.98 16.58
C SER A 51 17.93 10.19 15.34
N VAL A 52 17.37 9.75 14.20
CA VAL A 52 17.92 10.09 12.90
C VAL A 52 17.88 11.62 12.88
N ASP A 53 19.02 12.25 12.89
CA ASP A 53 19.11 13.70 12.78
C ASP A 53 18.59 14.11 11.40
N ARG A 54 17.26 14.24 11.31
CA ARG A 54 16.51 14.56 10.08
C ARG A 54 16.91 15.92 9.50
N LYS A 55 17.71 16.69 10.21
CA LYS A 55 18.10 18.03 9.81
C LYS A 55 19.20 18.04 8.74
N ASN A 56 19.97 16.98 8.61
CA ASN A 56 21.20 16.99 7.82
C ASN A 56 21.20 16.10 6.58
N TYR A 57 20.23 15.20 6.38
CA TYR A 57 20.17 14.37 5.17
C TYR A 57 18.73 13.97 4.79
N ASN A 58 18.55 13.72 3.50
CA ASN A 58 17.29 13.21 2.96
C ASN A 58 17.10 11.75 3.37
N VAL A 59 15.84 11.35 3.59
CA VAL A 59 15.47 9.97 3.94
C VAL A 59 14.59 9.39 2.84
N GLY A 60 14.88 8.15 2.44
CA GLY A 60 14.07 7.37 1.53
C GLY A 60 14.13 7.82 0.06
N HIS A 61 13.09 7.46 -0.68
CA HIS A 61 13.01 7.69 -2.12
C HIS A 61 11.57 8.06 -2.54
N LEU A 62 11.43 8.77 -3.65
CA LEU A 62 10.10 9.10 -4.19
C LEU A 62 9.43 7.83 -4.70
N LEU A 63 8.20 7.62 -4.27
CA LEU A 63 7.37 6.54 -4.80
C LEU A 63 6.86 6.88 -6.22
N PRO A 64 6.57 5.85 -7.04
CA PRO A 64 5.86 6.03 -8.30
C PRO A 64 4.52 6.73 -8.08
N LYS A 65 4.11 7.60 -9.01
CA LYS A 65 2.82 8.30 -8.91
C LYS A 65 1.62 7.35 -8.82
N GLU A 66 1.77 6.16 -9.39
CA GLU A 66 0.77 5.10 -9.37
C GLU A 66 0.48 4.59 -7.96
N ASP A 67 1.46 4.67 -7.06
CA ASP A 67 1.31 4.29 -5.66
C ASP A 67 0.63 5.37 -4.81
N MET A 68 0.63 6.62 -5.29
CA MET A 68 0.09 7.79 -4.57
C MET A 68 -1.41 7.99 -4.84
N LYS A 69 -2.20 6.91 -4.74
CA LYS A 69 -3.66 6.92 -4.95
C LYS A 69 -4.38 5.93 -4.06
N ILE A 70 -5.65 6.25 -3.72
CA ILE A 70 -6.59 5.38 -2.98
C ILE A 70 -7.93 5.39 -3.69
N ALA A 71 -8.57 4.24 -3.85
CA ALA A 71 -9.85 4.07 -4.54
C ALA A 71 -9.87 4.72 -5.95
N GLY A 72 -8.73 4.65 -6.66
CA GLY A 72 -8.57 5.26 -7.98
C GLY A 72 -8.31 6.78 -7.98
N VAL A 73 -8.44 7.45 -6.83
CA VAL A 73 -8.23 8.89 -6.68
C VAL A 73 -6.76 9.18 -6.35
N PRO A 74 -6.04 9.92 -7.20
CA PRO A 74 -4.66 10.27 -6.91
C PRO A 74 -4.56 11.41 -5.89
N LEU A 75 -3.43 11.42 -5.17
CA LEU A 75 -3.01 12.61 -4.45
C LEU A 75 -2.86 13.78 -5.45
N GLY A 76 -3.22 14.99 -5.05
CA GLY A 76 -3.26 16.15 -5.95
C GLY A 76 -4.56 16.33 -6.73
N ALA A 77 -5.55 15.42 -6.60
CA ALA A 77 -6.88 15.61 -7.17
C ALA A 77 -7.62 16.79 -6.50
N THR A 78 -8.50 17.43 -7.24
CA THR A 78 -9.42 18.45 -6.71
C THR A 78 -10.71 17.82 -6.19
N PHE A 79 -11.43 18.49 -5.29
CA PHE A 79 -12.71 18.01 -4.79
C PHE A 79 -13.76 17.79 -5.90
N PRO A 80 -13.90 18.66 -6.92
CA PRO A 80 -14.79 18.39 -8.05
C PRO A 80 -14.42 17.10 -8.81
N GLU A 81 -13.13 16.82 -9.06
CA GLU A 81 -12.67 15.59 -9.71
C GLU A 81 -13.02 14.35 -8.86
N ILE A 82 -12.85 14.42 -7.54
CA ILE A 82 -13.21 13.33 -6.63
C ILE A 82 -14.71 13.07 -6.65
N LYS A 83 -15.53 14.12 -6.56
CA LYS A 83 -16.99 13.99 -6.63
C LYS A 83 -17.48 13.47 -7.97
N ALA A 84 -16.81 13.82 -9.08
CA ALA A 84 -17.10 13.26 -10.40
C ALA A 84 -16.81 11.76 -10.48
N SER A 85 -15.77 11.28 -9.76
CA SER A 85 -15.35 9.87 -9.75
C SER A 85 -16.13 9.01 -8.74
N LEU A 86 -16.36 9.51 -7.52
CA LEU A 86 -16.92 8.74 -6.39
C LEU A 86 -18.37 9.12 -6.04
N GLY A 87 -18.93 10.15 -6.68
CA GLY A 87 -20.24 10.68 -6.33
C GLY A 87 -20.21 11.64 -5.13
N ASN A 88 -21.36 11.82 -4.48
CA ASN A 88 -21.45 12.71 -3.33
C ASN A 88 -20.82 12.10 -2.09
N PRO A 89 -20.01 12.85 -1.34
CA PRO A 89 -19.44 12.38 -0.08
C PRO A 89 -20.51 12.29 1.01
N GLN A 90 -20.27 11.47 2.03
CA GLN A 90 -21.12 11.40 3.25
C GLN A 90 -20.93 12.63 4.14
N TYR A 91 -19.74 13.23 4.09
CA TYR A 91 -19.39 14.43 4.83
C TYR A 91 -18.44 15.29 4.01
N GLU A 92 -18.70 16.61 4.01
CA GLU A 92 -17.91 17.60 3.27
C GLU A 92 -17.71 18.85 4.12
N THR A 93 -16.48 19.34 4.14
CA THR A 93 -16.08 20.65 4.64
C THR A 93 -15.27 21.39 3.59
N ASN A 94 -14.79 22.59 3.91
CA ASN A 94 -13.91 23.35 3.01
C ASN A 94 -12.58 22.63 2.75
N ASP A 95 -12.13 21.74 3.66
CA ASP A 95 -10.82 21.09 3.64
C ASP A 95 -10.89 19.56 3.57
N THR A 96 -12.06 18.95 3.70
CA THR A 96 -12.20 17.49 3.80
C THR A 96 -13.40 16.97 3.05
N LEU A 97 -13.21 15.90 2.25
CA LEU A 97 -14.28 15.01 1.77
C LEU A 97 -14.14 13.66 2.46
N GLN A 98 -15.28 13.07 2.90
CA GLN A 98 -15.28 11.74 3.50
C GLN A 98 -16.24 10.80 2.78
N TYR A 99 -15.71 9.61 2.44
CA TYR A 99 -16.41 8.47 1.84
C TYR A 99 -16.14 7.24 2.69
N GLY A 100 -17.10 6.87 3.57
CA GLY A 100 -16.88 5.78 4.53
C GLY A 100 -15.66 6.04 5.41
N GLY A 101 -14.71 5.10 5.40
CA GLY A 101 -13.46 5.23 6.12
C GLY A 101 -12.36 5.98 5.38
N ILE A 102 -12.64 6.57 4.22
CA ILE A 102 -11.66 7.31 3.43
C ILE A 102 -11.89 8.81 3.61
N LYS A 103 -10.83 9.55 3.92
CA LYS A 103 -10.82 11.02 3.99
C LYS A 103 -9.82 11.58 2.99
N TYR A 104 -10.26 12.50 2.15
CA TYR A 104 -9.45 13.31 1.25
C TYR A 104 -9.34 14.70 1.86
N HIS A 105 -8.15 15.06 2.29
CA HIS A 105 -7.86 16.35 2.92
C HIS A 105 -7.05 17.24 1.99
N ARG A 106 -7.34 18.55 2.00
CA ARG A 106 -6.56 19.58 1.33
C ARG A 106 -6.23 20.71 2.30
N ASP A 107 -4.99 21.17 2.30
CA ASP A 107 -4.62 22.35 3.06
C ASP A 107 -5.04 23.61 2.32
N ILE A 108 -6.02 24.34 2.90
CA ILE A 108 -6.55 25.58 2.31
C ILE A 108 -5.68 26.80 2.61
N TYR A 109 -4.69 26.67 3.49
CA TYR A 109 -3.81 27.77 3.91
C TYR A 109 -2.47 27.75 3.19
N LEU A 110 -1.88 26.57 3.01
CA LEU A 110 -0.55 26.42 2.40
C LEU A 110 -0.62 26.28 0.87
N TYR A 111 -1.66 25.61 0.35
CA TYR A 111 -1.79 25.32 -1.07
C TYR A 111 -2.98 26.04 -1.67
N ARG A 112 -2.70 27.11 -2.44
CA ARG A 112 -3.75 27.92 -3.09
C ARG A 112 -4.48 27.23 -4.23
N ASP A 113 -3.99 26.07 -4.69
CA ASP A 113 -4.60 25.31 -5.79
C ASP A 113 -5.71 24.36 -5.35
N TYR A 114 -6.00 24.31 -4.05
CA TYR A 114 -7.08 23.51 -3.47
C TYR A 114 -7.04 22.01 -3.81
N ARG A 115 -5.83 21.46 -3.97
CA ARG A 115 -5.60 20.05 -4.26
C ARG A 115 -5.45 19.24 -2.98
N VAL A 116 -5.86 17.97 -3.06
CA VAL A 116 -5.69 17.01 -1.96
C VAL A 116 -4.20 16.77 -1.73
N ASP A 117 -3.77 17.07 -0.53
CA ASP A 117 -2.41 16.86 -0.02
C ASP A 117 -2.29 15.64 0.89
N ARG A 118 -3.44 15.11 1.35
CA ARG A 118 -3.47 13.93 2.21
C ARG A 118 -4.71 13.08 1.97
N ILE A 119 -4.49 11.75 1.90
CA ILE A 119 -5.56 10.75 1.85
C ILE A 119 -5.39 9.83 3.06
N ILE A 120 -6.45 9.63 3.84
CA ILE A 120 -6.43 8.82 5.06
C ILE A 120 -7.47 7.72 4.93
N VAL A 121 -7.07 6.47 5.21
CA VAL A 121 -7.96 5.30 5.24
C VAL A 121 -7.92 4.69 6.63
N THR A 122 -9.10 4.53 7.25
CA THR A 122 -9.24 4.03 8.63
C THR A 122 -9.99 2.71 8.75
N ASN A 123 -10.45 2.17 7.64
CA ASN A 123 -11.14 0.87 7.58
C ASN A 123 -10.74 0.11 6.30
N ARG A 124 -11.43 -0.99 6.01
CA ARG A 124 -11.11 -1.87 4.89
C ARG A 124 -11.83 -1.52 3.58
N ASP A 125 -12.45 -0.33 3.48
CA ASP A 125 -13.23 0.09 2.31
C ASP A 125 -12.37 0.32 1.05
N ALA A 126 -11.07 0.54 1.23
CA ALA A 126 -10.14 0.76 0.13
C ALA A 126 -8.78 0.11 0.38
N THR A 127 -8.08 -0.14 -0.73
CA THR A 127 -6.69 -0.60 -0.74
C THR A 127 -5.77 0.45 -1.34
N THR A 128 -4.49 0.36 -1.02
CA THR A 128 -3.45 1.05 -1.79
C THR A 128 -3.34 0.47 -3.20
N ALA A 129 -2.58 1.13 -4.08
CA ALA A 129 -2.33 0.64 -5.44
C ALA A 129 -1.69 -0.77 -5.48
N ARG A 130 -0.95 -1.15 -4.43
CA ARG A 130 -0.35 -2.48 -4.29
C ARG A 130 -1.19 -3.46 -3.47
N GLY A 131 -2.47 -3.15 -3.23
CA GLY A 131 -3.47 -4.06 -2.65
C GLY A 131 -3.45 -4.14 -1.12
N ILE A 132 -2.75 -3.26 -0.41
CA ILE A 132 -2.75 -3.25 1.06
C ILE A 132 -3.96 -2.48 1.60
N ALA A 133 -4.67 -3.10 2.54
CA ALA A 133 -5.81 -2.54 3.26
C ALA A 133 -5.55 -2.44 4.78
N VAL A 134 -6.36 -1.65 5.47
CA VAL A 134 -6.43 -1.68 6.94
C VAL A 134 -6.82 -3.09 7.39
N GLY A 135 -6.15 -3.60 8.41
CA GLY A 135 -6.27 -4.98 8.92
C GLY A 135 -5.29 -5.99 8.30
N ASP A 136 -4.57 -5.63 7.23
CA ASP A 136 -3.52 -6.48 6.67
C ASP A 136 -2.30 -6.53 7.61
N THR A 137 -1.54 -7.62 7.53
CA THR A 137 -0.36 -7.81 8.37
C THR A 137 0.83 -7.00 7.87
N LEU A 138 1.76 -6.68 8.77
CA LEU A 138 3.02 -6.01 8.39
C LEU A 138 3.85 -6.84 7.40
N LYS A 139 3.76 -8.18 7.46
CA LYS A 139 4.37 -9.06 6.46
C LYS A 139 3.82 -8.82 5.05
N GLN A 140 2.50 -8.63 4.92
CA GLN A 140 1.88 -8.29 3.63
C GLN A 140 2.33 -6.93 3.13
N VAL A 141 2.46 -5.93 4.01
CA VAL A 141 2.99 -4.62 3.65
C VAL A 141 4.42 -4.75 3.09
N ILE A 142 5.30 -5.46 3.80
CA ILE A 142 6.68 -5.68 3.35
C ILE A 142 6.73 -6.48 2.05
N ALA A 143 5.86 -7.48 1.87
CA ALA A 143 5.79 -8.25 0.63
C ALA A 143 5.39 -7.38 -0.57
N ALA A 144 4.51 -6.37 -0.37
CA ALA A 144 4.03 -5.49 -1.43
C ALA A 144 4.96 -4.32 -1.73
N TYR A 145 5.58 -3.74 -0.70
CA TYR A 145 6.36 -2.49 -0.80
C TYR A 145 7.87 -2.68 -0.62
N GLY A 146 8.32 -3.85 -0.16
CA GLY A 146 9.71 -4.07 0.25
C GLY A 146 9.97 -3.58 1.67
N GLN A 147 11.26 -3.37 2.00
CA GLN A 147 11.63 -2.80 3.29
C GLN A 147 11.19 -1.34 3.37
N PRO A 148 10.63 -0.90 4.51
CA PRO A 148 10.28 0.50 4.69
C PRO A 148 11.52 1.40 4.69
N ASP A 149 11.38 2.61 4.15
CA ASP A 149 12.42 3.64 4.20
C ASP A 149 12.66 4.12 5.62
N PHE A 150 11.61 4.04 6.45
CA PHE A 150 11.68 4.39 7.86
C PHE A 150 10.72 3.56 8.71
N ILE A 151 11.17 3.10 9.90
CA ILE A 151 10.39 2.34 10.87
C ILE A 151 10.28 3.15 12.16
N TYR A 152 9.03 3.38 12.61
CA TYR A 152 8.72 3.88 13.93
C TYR A 152 7.98 2.83 14.75
N LYS A 153 7.85 3.08 16.04
CA LYS A 153 7.13 2.20 16.96
C LYS A 153 5.72 1.82 16.48
N ASP A 154 5.02 2.74 15.83
CA ASP A 154 3.62 2.65 15.46
C ASP A 154 3.35 2.84 13.96
N TYR A 155 4.38 3.01 13.12
CA TYR A 155 4.20 3.07 11.66
C TYR A 155 5.43 2.68 10.85
N TYR A 156 5.18 2.17 9.64
CA TYR A 156 6.14 2.03 8.56
C TYR A 156 5.93 3.17 7.55
N PHE A 157 7.02 3.80 7.15
CA PHE A 157 7.01 4.84 6.13
C PHE A 157 7.73 4.37 4.86
N TYR A 158 7.08 4.62 3.74
CA TYR A 158 7.61 4.42 2.39
C TYR A 158 7.50 5.73 1.64
N GLY A 159 8.61 6.29 1.21
CA GLY A 159 8.60 7.57 0.52
C GLY A 159 9.84 8.40 0.78
N TYR A 160 9.74 9.68 0.50
CA TYR A 160 10.83 10.64 0.60
C TYR A 160 10.53 11.75 1.61
N GLN A 161 11.48 12.05 2.46
CA GLN A 161 11.49 13.22 3.35
C GLN A 161 12.72 14.06 3.08
N LYS A 162 12.52 15.35 2.80
CA LYS A 162 13.61 16.30 2.54
C LYS A 162 14.23 16.80 3.85
N ALA A 163 15.55 16.80 3.92
CA ALA A 163 16.31 17.35 5.05
C ALA A 163 16.01 18.85 5.27
N GLY A 164 15.87 19.24 6.53
CA GLY A 164 15.64 20.65 6.91
C GLY A 164 14.33 21.26 6.40
N SER A 165 13.35 20.41 6.05
CA SER A 165 12.07 20.86 5.50
C SER A 165 10.94 19.97 6.02
N ASP A 166 9.72 20.51 6.03
CA ASP A 166 8.50 19.75 6.31
C ASP A 166 7.99 18.98 5.09
N TYR A 167 8.73 19.02 3.96
CA TYR A 167 8.36 18.30 2.76
C TYR A 167 8.49 16.79 2.98
N ILE A 168 7.35 16.12 2.88
CA ILE A 168 7.21 14.67 2.99
C ILE A 168 6.32 14.22 1.85
N ASN A 169 6.77 13.20 1.09
CA ASN A 169 5.96 12.58 0.04
C ASN A 169 6.04 11.07 0.20
N GLY A 170 4.93 10.43 0.55
CA GLY A 170 4.95 8.99 0.79
C GLY A 170 3.70 8.43 1.45
N ILE A 171 3.81 7.16 1.86
CA ILE A 171 2.76 6.36 2.48
C ILE A 171 3.18 5.97 3.89
N TYR A 172 2.29 6.21 4.85
CA TYR A 172 2.38 5.73 6.22
C TYR A 172 1.44 4.56 6.42
N PHE A 173 1.95 3.44 6.89
CA PHE A 173 1.17 2.32 7.41
C PHE A 173 1.26 2.34 8.94
N THR A 174 0.28 2.99 9.60
CA THR A 174 0.16 2.94 11.06
C THR A 174 -0.30 1.56 11.48
N HIS A 175 0.23 1.01 12.56
CA HIS A 175 -0.02 -0.36 13.00
C HIS A 175 -0.09 -0.50 14.52
N ASP A 176 -0.66 -1.62 14.98
CA ASP A 176 -0.73 -2.03 16.39
C ASP A 176 0.40 -2.99 16.82
N GLY A 177 1.44 -3.10 15.99
CA GLY A 177 2.54 -4.05 16.12
C GLY A 177 2.34 -5.34 15.31
N LYS A 178 1.13 -5.60 14.80
CA LYS A 178 0.81 -6.80 14.00
C LYS A 178 0.10 -6.48 12.69
N ARG A 179 -0.83 -5.55 12.72
CA ARG A 179 -1.72 -5.22 11.61
C ARG A 179 -1.79 -3.72 11.38
N VAL A 180 -2.00 -3.36 10.13
CA VAL A 180 -2.27 -1.99 9.71
C VAL A 180 -3.59 -1.51 10.34
N THR A 181 -3.56 -0.39 11.04
CA THR A 181 -4.73 0.26 11.65
C THR A 181 -5.15 1.51 10.89
N ARG A 182 -4.24 2.12 10.12
CA ARG A 182 -4.50 3.29 9.29
C ARG A 182 -3.47 3.36 8.16
N ILE A 183 -3.92 3.82 6.99
CA ILE A 183 -3.07 4.16 5.86
C ILE A 183 -3.19 5.66 5.63
N SER A 184 -2.07 6.35 5.45
CA SER A 184 -2.06 7.78 5.10
C SER A 184 -1.09 8.00 3.94
N ILE A 185 -1.56 8.67 2.88
CA ILE A 185 -0.73 9.13 1.77
C ILE A 185 -0.64 10.65 1.87
N THR A 186 0.55 11.21 1.72
CA THR A 186 0.78 12.66 1.83
C THR A 186 1.86 13.14 0.86
N SER A 187 1.80 14.43 0.50
CA SER A 187 2.85 15.13 -0.23
C SER A 187 3.03 16.56 0.27
#